data_b2f7a9e15575a67b1bcfd12438834498
#
_entry.id   b2f7a9e15575a67b1bcfd12438834498
#
_cell.length_a   1.000
_cell.length_b   1.000
_cell.length_c   1.000
_cell.angle_alpha   90.00
_cell.angle_beta   90.00
_cell.angle_gamma   90.00
#
_symmetry.space_group_name_H-M   'P 1'
#
loop_
_entity.id
_entity.type
_entity.pdbx_description
1 polymer ?
#
loop_
_entity_poly.entity_id
_entity_poly.type
_entity_poly.pdbx_seq_one_letter_code
_entity_poly.pdbx_strand_id
1 'polypeptide(L)'
;ITGLVGSEMCIRDRCCTKGFRLRMCHQNSLRFFDEVAYDPVFNGLVLDDKEGDRLVEVMGGKSVLFHANHGIIVCGPSVAEAFDDMYYLERCCKVQILAMSSGEDLNIVPDDIAKKFKEDCASDGGKAHWAKLHFDALKRGLTRGPGRIFRE
;
A
#
# COMPACT_ATOMS: atom_id res chain seq x y z
N ILE A 1 -6.24 -14.65 -3.97
CA ILE A 1 -5.18 -13.66 -3.68
C ILE A 1 -3.82 -14.34 -3.86
N THR A 2 -3.05 -13.96 -4.87
CA THR A 2 -1.79 -14.64 -5.22
C THR A 2 -0.53 -13.84 -4.88
N GLY A 3 -0.66 -12.56 -4.49
CA GLY A 3 0.45 -11.71 -4.08
C GLY A 3 0.23 -11.07 -2.72
N LEU A 4 1.12 -11.35 -1.77
CA LEU A 4 1.22 -10.71 -0.46
C LEU A 4 2.61 -10.11 -0.31
N VAL A 5 2.71 -8.82 0.02
CA VAL A 5 3.99 -8.14 0.24
C VAL A 5 3.92 -7.32 1.53
N GLY A 6 4.93 -7.45 2.37
CA GLY A 6 5.11 -6.64 3.57
C GLY A 6 6.27 -5.65 3.41
N SER A 7 6.19 -4.46 3.99
CA SER A 7 7.22 -3.43 3.93
C SER A 7 7.47 -2.73 5.28
N GLU A 8 8.60 -2.05 5.38
CA GLU A 8 9.29 -1.99 6.66
C GLU A 8 9.63 -0.63 7.26
N MET A 9 9.47 0.56 6.66
CA MET A 9 10.03 1.75 7.31
C MET A 9 9.05 2.91 7.56
N CYS A 10 8.63 3.66 6.58
CA CYS A 10 7.74 4.80 6.83
C CYS A 10 6.29 4.39 7.11
N ILE A 11 5.92 3.20 6.67
CA ILE A 11 4.61 2.57 6.94
C ILE A 11 4.46 2.21 8.41
N ARG A 12 5.51 1.67 9.05
CA ARG A 12 5.48 1.32 10.48
C ARG A 12 5.20 2.54 11.35
N ASP A 13 5.81 3.69 11.05
CA ASP A 13 5.57 4.93 11.79
C ASP A 13 4.09 5.30 11.79
N ARG A 14 3.37 5.00 10.70
CA ARG A 14 1.93 5.25 10.58
C ARG A 14 1.10 4.29 11.41
N CYS A 15 1.45 3.02 11.41
CA CYS A 15 0.76 2.03 12.22
C CYS A 15 0.95 2.29 13.73
N CYS A 16 2.01 2.98 14.13
CA CYS A 16 2.25 3.43 15.50
C CYS A 16 1.49 4.71 15.88
N THR A 17 0.85 5.40 14.93
CA THR A 17 0.15 6.66 15.18
C THR A 17 -1.33 6.42 15.40
N LYS A 18 -1.84 6.80 16.58
CA LYS A 18 -3.25 6.64 16.93
C LYS A 18 -4.16 7.37 15.93
N GLY A 19 -5.10 6.63 15.35
CA GLY A 19 -6.09 7.20 14.44
C GLY A 19 -5.53 7.61 13.07
N PHE A 20 -4.35 7.12 12.69
CA PHE A 20 -3.83 7.38 11.34
C PHE A 20 -4.84 6.99 10.26
N ARG A 21 -4.92 7.83 9.23
CA ARG A 21 -5.65 7.57 7.99
C ARG A 21 -4.82 8.08 6.82
N LEU A 22 -4.72 7.27 5.76
CA LEU A 22 -4.15 7.71 4.50
C LEU A 22 -5.06 8.78 3.90
N ARG A 23 -4.51 9.96 3.64
CA ARG A 23 -5.26 11.12 3.10
C ARG A 23 -5.01 11.25 1.61
N MET A 24 -6.05 11.61 0.88
CA MET A 24 -5.98 11.88 -0.56
C MET A 24 -5.37 13.27 -0.79
N CYS A 25 -4.09 13.45 -0.40
CA CYS A 25 -3.41 14.74 -0.42
C CYS A 25 -2.39 14.91 -1.57
N HIS A 26 -2.23 13.90 -2.42
CA HIS A 26 -1.44 14.00 -3.65
C HIS A 26 -1.84 12.88 -4.64
N GLN A 27 -1.44 13.04 -5.91
CA GLN A 27 -1.90 12.18 -7.01
C GLN A 27 -1.74 10.67 -6.74
N ASN A 28 -0.59 10.22 -6.23
CA ASN A 28 -0.38 8.79 -6.01
C ASN A 28 -1.27 8.21 -4.91
N SER A 29 -1.71 9.02 -3.93
CA SER A 29 -2.62 8.53 -2.88
C SER A 29 -4.01 8.20 -3.43
N LEU A 30 -4.42 8.82 -4.54
CA LEU A 30 -5.72 8.59 -5.17
C LEU A 30 -5.88 7.15 -5.69
N ARG A 31 -4.78 6.44 -5.94
CA ARG A 31 -4.78 4.99 -6.29
C ARG A 31 -5.46 4.14 -5.21
N PHE A 32 -5.38 4.61 -3.96
CA PHE A 32 -5.88 3.90 -2.78
C PHE A 32 -7.22 4.43 -2.28
N PHE A 33 -7.87 5.30 -3.07
CA PHE A 33 -9.19 5.79 -2.73
C PHE A 33 -10.18 4.64 -2.56
N ASP A 34 -10.78 4.54 -1.39
CA ASP A 34 -11.68 3.45 -0.98
C ASP A 34 -11.08 2.02 -1.05
N GLU A 35 -9.74 1.87 -0.96
CA GLU A 35 -9.04 0.58 -0.99
C GLU A 35 -8.39 0.22 0.34
N VAL A 36 -8.53 1.07 1.37
CA VAL A 36 -7.79 0.92 2.62
C VAL A 36 -8.71 0.59 3.78
N ALA A 37 -8.44 -0.53 4.44
CA ALA A 37 -9.00 -0.89 5.74
C ALA A 37 -8.03 -0.51 6.87
N TYR A 38 -8.55 -0.38 8.08
CA TYR A 38 -7.78 0.01 9.27
C TYR A 38 -8.17 -0.86 10.44
N ASP A 39 -7.19 -1.59 10.98
CA ASP A 39 -7.34 -2.37 12.20
C ASP A 39 -6.69 -1.62 13.36
N PRO A 40 -7.45 -1.10 14.32
CA PRO A 40 -6.91 -0.41 15.48
C PRO A 40 -6.41 -1.35 16.58
N VAL A 41 -6.62 -2.66 16.44
CA VAL A 41 -6.35 -3.65 17.47
C VAL A 41 -5.10 -4.46 17.12
N PHE A 42 -4.14 -4.51 18.02
CA PHE A 42 -2.96 -5.38 17.94
C PHE A 42 -3.04 -6.46 19.02
N ASN A 43 -3.26 -7.71 18.60
CA ASN A 43 -3.40 -8.86 19.49
C ASN A 43 -2.10 -9.65 19.70
N GLY A 44 -0.96 -9.12 19.26
CA GLY A 44 0.33 -9.81 19.31
C GLY A 44 0.63 -10.61 18.04
N LEU A 45 1.36 -11.70 18.17
CA LEU A 45 1.72 -12.53 17.04
C LEU A 45 0.52 -13.34 16.53
N VAL A 46 0.40 -13.44 15.22
CA VAL A 46 -0.58 -14.32 14.56
C VAL A 46 -0.08 -15.76 14.68
N LEU A 47 -0.57 -16.49 15.68
CA LEU A 47 -0.14 -17.86 15.98
C LEU A 47 -1.21 -18.91 15.64
N ASP A 48 -2.42 -18.46 15.28
CA ASP A 48 -3.53 -19.34 14.93
C ASP A 48 -4.38 -18.76 13.78
N ASP A 49 -5.25 -19.60 13.22
CA ASP A 49 -6.12 -19.23 12.11
C ASP A 49 -7.18 -18.19 12.51
N LYS A 50 -7.53 -18.09 13.78
CA LYS A 50 -8.59 -17.16 14.27
C LYS A 50 -8.20 -15.70 14.06
N GLU A 51 -6.93 -15.36 14.33
CA GLU A 51 -6.44 -14.01 14.09
C GLU A 51 -6.36 -13.73 12.58
N GLY A 52 -5.98 -14.73 11.76
CA GLY A 52 -6.02 -14.63 10.31
C GLY A 52 -7.43 -14.34 9.78
N ASP A 53 -8.43 -15.10 10.24
CA ASP A 53 -9.83 -14.91 9.88
C ASP A 53 -10.36 -13.52 10.28
N ARG A 54 -10.01 -13.05 11.48
CA ARG A 54 -10.35 -11.72 11.97
C ARG A 54 -9.77 -10.63 11.06
N LEU A 55 -8.51 -10.75 10.65
CA LEU A 55 -7.86 -9.78 9.77
C LEU A 55 -8.51 -9.75 8.38
N VAL A 56 -8.93 -10.90 7.84
CA VAL A 56 -9.68 -11.00 6.59
C VAL A 56 -11.02 -10.29 6.72
N GLU A 57 -11.75 -10.50 7.82
CA GLU A 57 -13.03 -9.82 8.10
C GLU A 57 -12.85 -8.30 8.18
N VAL A 58 -11.85 -7.82 8.95
CA VAL A 58 -11.53 -6.38 9.07
C VAL A 58 -11.14 -5.78 7.72
N MET A 59 -10.43 -6.53 6.89
CA MET A 59 -10.04 -6.09 5.55
C MET A 59 -11.25 -5.84 4.64
N GLY A 60 -12.34 -6.61 4.81
CA GLY A 60 -13.63 -6.34 4.18
C GLY A 60 -13.59 -6.25 2.65
N GLY A 61 -12.71 -7.01 2.00
CA GLY A 61 -12.53 -6.99 0.54
C GLY A 61 -11.67 -5.84 0.01
N LYS A 62 -11.11 -4.98 0.87
CA LYS A 62 -10.14 -3.95 0.49
C LYS A 62 -8.79 -4.59 0.13
N SER A 63 -7.98 -3.88 -0.66
CA SER A 63 -6.65 -4.37 -1.08
C SER A 63 -5.53 -4.06 -0.08
N VAL A 64 -5.77 -3.13 0.84
CA VAL A 64 -4.78 -2.66 1.81
C VAL A 64 -5.36 -2.69 3.23
N LEU A 65 -4.60 -3.20 4.19
CA LEU A 65 -4.93 -3.13 5.62
C LEU A 65 -3.77 -2.48 6.39
N PHE A 66 -4.05 -1.37 7.08
CA PHE A 66 -3.17 -0.83 8.12
C PHE A 66 -3.51 -1.51 9.45
N HIS A 67 -2.59 -2.30 9.96
CA HIS A 67 -2.70 -2.98 11.24
C HIS A 67 -1.88 -2.23 12.29
N ALA A 68 -2.56 -1.70 13.31
CA ALA A 68 -1.94 -0.90 14.36
C ALA A 68 -0.76 -1.63 15.02
N ASN A 69 0.33 -0.92 15.28
CA ASN A 69 1.55 -1.40 15.93
C ASN A 69 2.26 -2.58 15.22
N HIS A 70 1.75 -3.05 14.09
CA HIS A 70 2.33 -4.17 13.34
C HIS A 70 2.91 -3.72 12.00
N GLY A 71 2.08 -3.21 11.11
CA GLY A 71 2.48 -2.84 9.76
C GLY A 71 1.32 -2.80 8.79
N ILE A 72 1.59 -3.15 7.53
CA ILE A 72 0.58 -3.15 6.46
C ILE A 72 0.52 -4.51 5.77
N ILE A 73 -0.68 -4.89 5.40
CA ILE A 73 -0.95 -5.98 4.48
C ILE A 73 -1.42 -5.38 3.15
N VAL A 74 -0.79 -5.78 2.06
CA VAL A 74 -1.22 -5.43 0.69
C VAL A 74 -1.50 -6.70 -0.07
N CYS A 75 -2.69 -6.80 -0.63
CA CYS A 75 -3.15 -7.93 -1.42
C CYS A 75 -3.36 -7.52 -2.88
N GLY A 76 -2.96 -8.37 -3.79
CA GLY A 76 -3.15 -8.13 -5.22
C GLY A 76 -3.36 -9.43 -6.00
N PRO A 77 -3.87 -9.34 -7.26
CA PRO A 77 -4.04 -10.49 -8.13
C PRO A 77 -2.71 -11.16 -8.53
N SER A 78 -1.61 -10.41 -8.45
CA SER A 78 -0.26 -10.90 -8.74
C SER A 78 0.77 -10.27 -7.80
N VAL A 79 1.96 -10.91 -7.70
CA VAL A 79 3.09 -10.36 -6.94
C VAL A 79 3.52 -9.00 -7.49
N ALA A 80 3.47 -8.80 -8.81
CA ALA A 80 3.83 -7.53 -9.44
C ALA A 80 2.89 -6.40 -8.98
N GLU A 81 1.58 -6.65 -8.93
CA GLU A 81 0.59 -5.66 -8.49
C GLU A 81 0.67 -5.38 -6.99
N ALA A 82 0.81 -6.42 -6.17
CA ALA A 82 0.98 -6.25 -4.72
C ALA A 82 2.26 -5.47 -4.40
N PHE A 83 3.35 -5.73 -5.12
CA PHE A 83 4.61 -5.01 -4.97
C PHE A 83 4.48 -3.55 -5.41
N ASP A 84 3.86 -3.29 -6.56
CA ASP A 84 3.65 -1.92 -7.08
C ASP A 84 2.82 -1.09 -6.11
N ASP A 85 1.74 -1.66 -5.58
CA ASP A 85 0.92 -1.00 -4.56
C ASP A 85 1.71 -0.71 -3.29
N MET A 86 2.47 -1.68 -2.78
CA MET A 86 3.30 -1.49 -1.60
C MET A 86 4.32 -0.36 -1.82
N TYR A 87 4.98 -0.34 -2.98
CA TYR A 87 5.95 0.69 -3.35
C TYR A 87 5.33 2.10 -3.34
N TYR A 88 4.16 2.27 -3.96
CA TYR A 88 3.48 3.57 -3.99
C TYR A 88 2.88 3.95 -2.64
N LEU A 89 2.36 2.98 -1.89
CA LEU A 89 1.79 3.21 -0.56
C LEU A 89 2.85 3.73 0.42
N GLU A 90 4.06 3.15 0.40
CA GLU A 90 5.19 3.63 1.19
C GLU A 90 5.51 5.10 0.86
N ARG A 91 5.53 5.45 -0.42
CA ARG A 91 5.74 6.84 -0.87
C ARG A 91 4.63 7.77 -0.41
N CYS A 92 3.37 7.32 -0.48
CA CYS A 92 2.22 8.08 -0.01
C CYS A 92 2.32 8.38 1.50
N CYS A 93 2.65 7.38 2.30
CA CYS A 93 2.87 7.55 3.73
C CYS A 93 4.00 8.55 4.00
N LYS A 94 5.13 8.42 3.30
CA LYS A 94 6.26 9.34 3.45
C LYS A 94 5.90 10.78 3.10
N VAL A 95 5.24 11.00 1.97
CA VAL A 95 4.79 12.35 1.56
C VAL A 95 3.83 12.95 2.58
N GLN A 96 2.85 12.17 3.02
CA GLN A 96 1.90 12.64 4.03
C GLN A 96 2.58 12.99 5.36
N ILE A 97 3.56 12.17 5.82
CA ILE A 97 4.34 12.49 7.03
C ILE A 97 5.06 13.82 6.89
N LEU A 98 5.80 13.97 5.79
CA LEU A 98 6.59 15.18 5.54
C LEU A 98 5.70 16.42 5.44
N ALA A 99 4.57 16.32 4.76
CA ALA A 99 3.61 17.41 4.67
C ALA A 99 3.02 17.78 6.04
N MET A 100 2.61 16.77 6.82
CA MET A 100 2.09 17.02 8.18
C MET A 100 3.15 17.56 9.14
N SER A 101 4.43 17.27 8.93
CA SER A 101 5.51 17.78 9.79
C SER A 101 5.81 19.26 9.59
N SER A 102 5.27 19.90 8.55
CA SER A 102 5.35 21.35 8.36
C SER A 102 4.48 22.14 9.34
N GLY A 103 3.49 21.49 9.95
CA GLY A 103 2.48 22.15 10.80
C GLY A 103 1.33 22.78 10.02
N GLU A 104 1.37 22.74 8.69
CA GLU A 104 0.31 23.24 7.81
C GLU A 104 -0.77 22.19 7.57
N ASP A 105 -1.98 22.63 7.27
CA ASP A 105 -3.09 21.75 6.90
C ASP A 105 -2.86 21.07 5.54
N LEU A 106 -3.23 19.81 5.44
CA LEU A 106 -3.15 19.08 4.19
C LEU A 106 -4.20 19.57 3.19
N ASN A 107 -3.77 19.87 1.97
CA ASN A 107 -4.69 20.08 0.85
C ASN A 107 -5.27 18.74 0.37
N ILE A 108 -6.54 18.51 0.66
CA ILE A 108 -7.23 17.24 0.36
C ILE A 108 -7.94 17.34 -0.99
N VAL A 109 -7.68 16.35 -1.86
CA VAL A 109 -8.40 16.20 -3.13
C VAL A 109 -9.84 15.78 -2.83
N PRO A 110 -10.84 16.43 -3.45
CA PRO A 110 -12.25 16.05 -3.31
C PRO A 110 -12.52 14.59 -3.73
N ASP A 111 -13.46 13.93 -3.06
CA ASP A 111 -13.75 12.51 -3.25
C ASP A 111 -14.22 12.17 -4.66
N ASP A 112 -15.00 13.05 -5.29
CA ASP A 112 -15.45 12.90 -6.69
C ASP A 112 -14.27 12.88 -7.67
N ILE A 113 -13.27 13.74 -7.46
CA ILE A 113 -12.04 13.78 -8.25
C ILE A 113 -11.20 12.53 -7.99
N ALA A 114 -11.07 12.10 -6.71
CA ALA A 114 -10.33 10.91 -6.35
C ALA A 114 -10.95 9.64 -6.98
N LYS A 115 -12.27 9.53 -6.94
CA LYS A 115 -13.02 8.44 -7.57
C LYS A 115 -12.80 8.41 -9.08
N LYS A 116 -12.98 9.56 -9.75
CA LYS A 116 -12.76 9.67 -11.18
C LYS A 116 -11.34 9.29 -11.59
N PHE A 117 -10.32 9.78 -10.86
CA PHE A 117 -8.93 9.42 -11.12
C PHE A 117 -8.70 7.90 -11.07
N LYS A 118 -9.27 7.22 -10.06
CA LYS A 118 -9.19 5.77 -9.92
C LYS A 118 -9.83 5.03 -11.11
N GLU A 119 -11.00 5.49 -11.56
CA GLU A 119 -11.70 4.94 -12.73
C GLU A 119 -10.89 5.16 -14.02
N ASP A 120 -10.34 6.34 -14.24
CA ASP A 120 -9.49 6.67 -15.39
C ASP A 120 -8.23 5.78 -15.43
N CYS A 121 -7.56 5.59 -14.28
CA CYS A 121 -6.40 4.70 -14.17
C CYS A 121 -6.74 3.22 -14.46
N ALA A 122 -7.95 2.78 -14.15
CA ALA A 122 -8.39 1.42 -14.47
C ALA A 122 -8.62 1.23 -15.98
N SER A 123 -8.99 2.28 -16.71
CA SER A 123 -9.28 2.24 -18.14
C SER A 123 -8.04 2.31 -19.04
N ASP A 124 -6.95 2.96 -18.62
CA ASP A 124 -5.72 3.18 -19.40
C ASP A 124 -4.75 1.98 -19.30
N GLY A 125 -5.10 0.86 -19.92
CA GLY A 125 -4.28 -0.37 -19.92
C GLY A 125 -4.25 -1.09 -18.58
N GLY A 126 -4.86 -0.51 -17.55
CA GLY A 126 -5.05 -1.07 -16.24
C GLY A 126 -3.80 -1.11 -15.38
N LYS A 127 -4.04 -1.18 -14.09
CA LYS A 127 -3.04 -1.29 -13.03
C LYS A 127 -2.05 -2.45 -13.26
N ALA A 128 -2.55 -3.61 -13.74
CA ALA A 128 -1.75 -4.80 -13.99
C ALA A 128 -0.63 -4.56 -15.02
N HIS A 129 -0.91 -3.83 -16.09
CA HIS A 129 0.09 -3.50 -17.11
C HIS A 129 1.25 -2.66 -16.54
N TRP A 130 0.93 -1.57 -15.84
CA TRP A 130 1.93 -0.68 -15.25
C TRP A 130 2.72 -1.37 -14.14
N ALA A 131 2.06 -2.15 -13.28
CA ALA A 131 2.71 -2.93 -12.23
C ALA A 131 3.70 -3.95 -12.83
N LYS A 132 3.32 -4.61 -13.92
CA LYS A 132 4.21 -5.54 -14.62
C LYS A 132 5.43 -4.83 -15.20
N LEU A 133 5.26 -3.70 -15.88
CA LEU A 133 6.38 -2.92 -16.44
C LEU A 133 7.36 -2.47 -15.35
N HIS A 134 6.83 -1.96 -14.23
CA HIS A 134 7.64 -1.56 -13.08
C HIS A 134 8.42 -2.75 -12.50
N PHE A 135 7.74 -3.84 -12.21
CA PHE A 135 8.35 -5.04 -11.65
C PHE A 135 9.42 -5.65 -12.58
N ASP A 136 9.16 -5.70 -13.90
CA ASP A 136 10.13 -6.16 -14.89
C ASP A 136 11.35 -5.22 -15.00
N ALA A 137 11.14 -3.91 -14.84
CA ALA A 137 12.25 -2.95 -14.80
C ALA A 137 13.18 -3.19 -13.61
N LEU A 138 12.62 -3.44 -12.43
CA LEU A 138 13.39 -3.77 -11.22
C LEU A 138 14.13 -5.10 -11.37
N LYS A 139 13.49 -6.14 -11.93
CA LYS A 139 14.14 -7.42 -12.22
C LYS A 139 15.32 -7.25 -13.17
N ARG A 140 15.18 -6.42 -14.23
CA ARG A 140 16.32 -6.11 -15.12
C ARG A 140 17.46 -5.41 -14.38
N GLY A 141 17.17 -4.51 -13.43
CA GLY A 141 18.15 -3.87 -12.58
C GLY A 141 18.95 -4.89 -11.77
N LEU A 142 18.27 -5.83 -11.14
CA LEU A 142 18.90 -6.91 -10.37
C LEU A 142 19.76 -7.83 -11.24
N THR A 143 19.35 -8.12 -12.48
CA THR A 143 20.12 -9.01 -13.36
C THR A 143 21.36 -8.38 -13.98
N ARG A 144 21.42 -7.04 -14.01
CA ARG A 144 22.55 -6.28 -14.58
C ARG A 144 23.53 -5.76 -13.52
N GLY A 145 23.12 -5.75 -12.24
CA GLY A 145 23.88 -5.23 -11.12
C GLY A 145 24.44 -6.30 -10.19
N PRO A 146 24.91 -5.88 -9.00
CA PRO A 146 25.41 -6.81 -7.96
C PRO A 146 24.39 -7.85 -7.52
N GLY A 147 23.10 -7.59 -7.73
CA GLY A 147 22.01 -8.49 -7.35
C GLY A 147 21.87 -9.75 -8.21
N ARG A 148 22.69 -9.95 -9.26
CA ARG A 148 22.62 -11.18 -10.07
C ARG A 148 22.98 -12.45 -9.30
N ILE A 149 23.64 -12.31 -8.14
CA ILE A 149 24.03 -13.41 -7.24
C ILE A 149 22.83 -14.18 -6.69
N PHE A 150 21.62 -13.59 -6.65
CA PHE A 150 20.42 -14.28 -6.14
C PHE A 150 19.91 -15.41 -7.05
N ARG A 151 20.55 -15.64 -8.19
CA ARG A 151 20.21 -16.71 -9.15
C ARG A 151 21.08 -17.96 -9.00
N GLU A 152 22.11 -17.90 -8.17
CA GLU A 152 22.99 -19.01 -7.80
C GLU A 152 22.47 -19.71 -6.55
#